data_4693f9cc8beda9e7a178e42b5ac8a5d0
#
_entry.id   4693f9cc8beda9e7a178e42b5ac8a5d0
#
_cell.length_a   1.000
_cell.length_b   1.000
_cell.length_c   1.000
_cell.angle_alpha   90.00
_cell.angle_beta   90.00
_cell.angle_gamma   90.00
#
_symmetry.space_group_name_H-M   'P 1'
#
loop_
_entity.id
_entity.type
_entity.pdbx_description
1 polymer ?
#
loop_
_entity_poly.entity_id
_entity_poly.type
_entity_poly.pdbx_seq_one_letter_code
_entity_poly.pdbx_strand_id
1 'polypeptide(L)'
;MRVYTLSAVGIALLCTIPFTVGAASAPDEAQTITALATVKTAGGASTSAPLTVTVRQFTTDAERSELMAALKKGGTAAARAELVKRRDIGTVQLGARMTPIKFAYPRSTGDGRLITVVTAEPLVFLGAGLPGAKPTSGFDLGLVMLQVAASGPGSGELVPATKIRLNEQDAIVTEDYSGEVVRLTNVVAK
;
A
#
# COMPACT_ATOMS: atom_id res chain seq x y z
N MET A 1 79.18 3.50 28.96
CA MET A 1 77.81 2.87 29.07
C MET A 1 76.84 3.69 28.26
N ARG A 2 76.50 3.21 27.08
CA ARG A 2 75.49 3.88 26.18
C ARG A 2 74.24 3.04 26.22
N VAL A 3 73.12 3.67 26.66
CA VAL A 3 71.80 3.05 26.70
C VAL A 3 71.05 3.58 25.45
N TYR A 4 70.62 2.66 24.56
CA TYR A 4 69.80 2.97 23.41
C TYR A 4 68.36 2.67 23.76
N THR A 5 67.47 3.70 23.75
CA THR A 5 66.04 3.56 23.83
C THR A 5 65.46 3.40 22.45
N LEU A 6 64.83 2.24 22.17
CA LEU A 6 64.03 2.02 20.96
C LEU A 6 62.61 2.54 21.22
N SER A 7 62.19 3.51 20.40
CA SER A 7 60.79 3.95 20.30
C SER A 7 60.08 3.10 19.24
N ALA A 8 59.05 2.35 19.67
CA ALA A 8 58.16 1.63 18.78
C ALA A 8 56.97 2.54 18.40
N VAL A 9 56.89 2.92 17.12
CA VAL A 9 55.76 3.64 16.55
C VAL A 9 54.72 2.61 16.08
N GLY A 10 53.62 2.50 16.83
CA GLY A 10 52.46 1.68 16.45
C GLY A 10 51.54 2.47 15.50
N ILE A 11 51.49 2.06 14.23
CA ILE A 11 50.54 2.58 13.25
C ILE A 11 49.22 1.81 13.45
N ALA A 12 48.20 2.47 14.02
CA ALA A 12 46.85 1.96 14.09
C ALA A 12 46.14 2.24 12.76
N LEU A 13 45.93 1.19 11.96
CA LEU A 13 45.14 1.23 10.72
C LEU A 13 43.65 1.22 11.08
N LEU A 14 43.01 2.39 11.07
CA LEU A 14 41.54 2.49 11.16
C LEU A 14 40.92 2.07 9.82
N CYS A 15 40.41 0.84 9.74
CA CYS A 15 39.52 0.42 8.66
C CYS A 15 38.15 1.08 8.84
N THR A 16 37.87 2.17 8.17
CA THR A 16 36.52 2.73 8.01
C THR A 16 35.81 1.90 6.96
N ILE A 17 34.89 1.02 7.41
CA ILE A 17 33.97 0.30 6.53
C ILE A 17 32.85 1.28 6.19
N PRO A 18 32.66 1.68 4.91
CA PRO A 18 31.50 2.47 4.54
C PRO A 18 30.27 1.58 4.65
N PHE A 19 29.38 1.87 5.60
CA PHE A 19 28.03 1.35 5.62
C PHE A 19 27.28 1.97 4.42
N THR A 20 27.23 1.26 3.31
CA THR A 20 26.27 1.56 2.23
C THR A 20 24.90 1.16 2.73
N VAL A 21 24.12 2.12 3.23
CA VAL A 21 22.68 1.98 3.38
C VAL A 21 22.11 1.84 1.97
N GLY A 22 21.93 0.60 1.53
CA GLY A 22 21.22 0.30 0.31
C GLY A 22 19.79 0.79 0.49
N ALA A 23 19.43 1.92 -0.13
CA ALA A 23 18.05 2.28 -0.35
C ALA A 23 17.44 1.13 -1.19
N ALA A 24 16.57 0.34 -0.58
CA ALA A 24 15.80 -0.67 -1.30
C ALA A 24 14.91 0.10 -2.28
N SER A 25 15.34 0.19 -3.54
CA SER A 25 14.51 0.69 -4.62
C SER A 25 13.23 -0.14 -4.66
N ALA A 26 12.08 0.53 -4.66
CA ALA A 26 10.81 -0.15 -4.88
C ALA A 26 10.90 -0.93 -6.19
N PRO A 27 10.43 -2.19 -6.23
CA PRO A 27 10.53 -2.98 -7.46
C PRO A 27 9.74 -2.27 -8.57
N ASP A 28 10.42 -1.94 -9.65
CA ASP A 28 9.84 -1.32 -10.86
C ASP A 28 9.09 -2.37 -11.71
N GLU A 29 9.06 -3.61 -11.25
CA GLU A 29 8.46 -4.74 -11.94
C GLU A 29 6.96 -4.87 -11.67
N ALA A 30 6.23 -5.22 -12.73
CA ALA A 30 4.84 -5.61 -12.65
C ALA A 30 4.65 -6.75 -11.65
N GLN A 31 3.68 -6.61 -10.76
CA GLN A 31 3.43 -7.58 -9.72
C GLN A 31 1.96 -7.96 -9.65
N THR A 32 1.69 -9.25 -9.52
CA THR A 32 0.36 -9.77 -9.25
C THR A 32 0.28 -10.28 -7.81
N ILE A 33 -0.72 -9.83 -7.07
CA ILE A 33 -0.97 -10.21 -5.69
C ILE A 33 -2.35 -10.84 -5.64
N THR A 34 -2.45 -12.01 -5.04
CA THR A 34 -3.73 -12.72 -4.84
C THR A 34 -4.08 -12.77 -3.36
N ALA A 35 -5.37 -12.72 -3.04
CA ALA A 35 -5.88 -12.85 -1.68
C ALA A 35 -7.31 -13.42 -1.68
N LEU A 36 -7.78 -13.82 -0.52
CA LEU A 36 -9.19 -14.13 -0.26
C LEU A 36 -9.81 -12.97 0.52
N ALA A 37 -10.77 -12.28 -0.09
CA ALA A 37 -11.53 -11.20 0.52
C ALA A 37 -12.74 -11.80 1.25
N THR A 38 -12.90 -11.50 2.55
CA THR A 38 -14.00 -11.99 3.38
C THR A 38 -14.67 -10.84 4.13
N VAL A 39 -15.98 -10.77 4.07
CA VAL A 39 -16.80 -9.83 4.84
C VAL A 39 -17.81 -10.60 5.68
N LYS A 40 -18.08 -10.09 6.88
CA LYS A 40 -19.20 -10.55 7.72
C LYS A 40 -20.35 -9.56 7.57
N THR A 41 -21.54 -10.04 7.22
CA THR A 41 -22.73 -9.20 7.17
C THR A 41 -23.24 -8.90 8.56
N ALA A 42 -24.05 -7.85 8.72
CA ALA A 42 -24.69 -7.49 9.98
C ALA A 42 -25.55 -8.65 10.58
N GLY A 43 -26.04 -9.55 9.74
CA GLY A 43 -26.75 -10.76 10.16
C GLY A 43 -25.85 -11.94 10.55
N GLY A 44 -24.52 -11.75 10.60
CA GLY A 44 -23.55 -12.78 11.00
C GLY A 44 -23.14 -13.75 9.90
N ALA A 45 -23.75 -13.68 8.71
CA ALA A 45 -23.31 -14.47 7.56
C ALA A 45 -21.96 -13.97 7.04
N SER A 46 -21.12 -14.91 6.62
CA SER A 46 -19.81 -14.59 6.01
C SER A 46 -19.86 -14.92 4.53
N THR A 47 -19.33 -14.01 3.72
CA THR A 47 -19.15 -14.26 2.28
C THR A 47 -17.71 -13.97 1.89
N SER A 48 -17.19 -14.71 0.93
CA SER A 48 -15.81 -14.58 0.46
C SER A 48 -15.75 -14.54 -1.06
N ALA A 49 -14.77 -13.80 -1.60
CA ALA A 49 -14.50 -13.75 -3.03
C ALA A 49 -12.98 -13.69 -3.27
N PRO A 50 -12.50 -14.22 -4.40
CA PRO A 50 -11.10 -14.05 -4.79
C PRO A 50 -10.83 -12.58 -5.12
N LEU A 51 -9.69 -12.09 -4.65
CA LEU A 51 -9.12 -10.80 -4.98
C LEU A 51 -7.83 -11.01 -5.75
N THR A 52 -7.68 -10.31 -6.87
CA THR A 52 -6.41 -10.21 -7.60
C THR A 52 -6.08 -8.73 -7.80
N VAL A 53 -4.91 -8.33 -7.36
CA VAL A 53 -4.36 -6.99 -7.55
C VAL A 53 -3.18 -7.11 -8.51
N THR A 54 -3.31 -6.54 -9.69
CA THR A 54 -2.23 -6.49 -10.68
C THR A 54 -1.70 -5.07 -10.76
N VAL A 55 -0.47 -4.86 -10.30
CA VAL A 55 0.26 -3.59 -10.40
C VAL A 55 1.23 -3.71 -11.55
N ARG A 56 1.06 -2.92 -12.60
CA ARG A 56 1.97 -2.88 -13.75
C ARG A 56 3.17 -1.99 -13.50
N GLN A 57 2.97 -0.95 -12.71
CA GLN A 57 4.00 -0.01 -12.30
C GLN A 57 3.62 0.57 -10.93
N PHE A 58 4.58 0.68 -10.04
CA PHE A 58 4.38 1.39 -8.78
C PHE A 58 4.45 2.91 -8.97
N THR A 59 3.75 3.61 -8.10
CA THR A 59 3.77 5.08 -8.00
C THR A 59 5.16 5.53 -7.59
N THR A 60 5.74 6.48 -8.29
CA THR A 60 7.03 7.08 -7.96
C THR A 60 6.93 7.96 -6.70
N ASP A 61 8.07 8.27 -6.07
CA ASP A 61 8.11 9.19 -4.92
C ASP A 61 7.63 10.60 -5.27
N ALA A 62 7.88 11.06 -6.49
CA ALA A 62 7.39 12.34 -6.99
C ALA A 62 5.85 12.34 -7.07
N GLU A 63 5.27 11.36 -7.75
CA GLU A 63 3.80 11.21 -7.86
C GLU A 63 3.14 11.00 -6.49
N ARG A 64 3.80 10.27 -5.59
CA ARG A 64 3.36 10.13 -4.20
C ARG A 64 3.32 11.49 -3.51
N SER A 65 4.38 12.29 -3.62
CA SER A 65 4.48 13.61 -2.99
C SER A 65 3.39 14.56 -3.48
N GLU A 66 3.04 14.54 -4.76
CA GLU A 66 1.95 15.31 -5.35
C GLU A 66 0.59 14.92 -4.73
N LEU A 67 0.33 13.61 -4.60
CA LEU A 67 -0.92 13.12 -3.98
C LEU A 67 -0.99 13.50 -2.50
N MET A 68 0.14 13.40 -1.77
CA MET A 68 0.22 13.84 -0.37
C MET A 68 -0.06 15.35 -0.22
N ALA A 69 0.48 16.18 -1.13
CA ALA A 69 0.24 17.62 -1.16
C ALA A 69 -1.25 17.92 -1.42
N ALA A 70 -1.88 17.21 -2.36
CA ALA A 70 -3.30 17.34 -2.64
C ALA A 70 -4.15 16.96 -1.41
N LEU A 71 -3.82 15.87 -0.72
CA LEU A 71 -4.49 15.45 0.52
C LEU A 71 -4.35 16.50 1.63
N LYS A 72 -3.16 17.05 1.83
CA LYS A 72 -2.91 18.12 2.83
C LYS A 72 -3.68 19.41 2.53
N LYS A 73 -3.83 19.74 1.23
CA LYS A 73 -4.49 20.98 0.79
C LYS A 73 -6.01 20.93 0.84
N GLY A 74 -6.61 19.81 0.44
CA GLY A 74 -8.06 19.73 0.26
C GLY A 74 -8.67 18.35 0.54
N GLY A 75 -7.98 17.53 1.32
CA GLY A 75 -8.48 16.22 1.76
C GLY A 75 -8.78 15.26 0.61
N THR A 76 -9.72 14.35 0.87
CA THR A 76 -10.13 13.30 -0.08
C THR A 76 -10.57 13.83 -1.43
N ALA A 77 -11.32 14.97 -1.47
CA ALA A 77 -11.83 15.52 -2.72
C ALA A 77 -10.69 15.98 -3.66
N ALA A 78 -9.68 16.68 -3.10
CA ALA A 78 -8.52 17.12 -3.87
C ALA A 78 -7.66 15.93 -4.32
N ALA A 79 -7.48 14.92 -3.46
CA ALA A 79 -6.78 13.70 -3.80
C ALA A 79 -7.48 12.94 -4.94
N ARG A 80 -8.82 12.82 -4.89
CA ARG A 80 -9.60 12.19 -5.97
C ARG A 80 -9.44 12.94 -7.29
N ALA A 81 -9.54 14.27 -7.27
CA ALA A 81 -9.35 15.09 -8.47
C ALA A 81 -7.95 14.89 -9.10
N GLU A 82 -6.94 14.67 -8.27
CA GLU A 82 -5.59 14.34 -8.73
C GLU A 82 -5.51 12.90 -9.28
N LEU A 83 -6.06 11.92 -8.58
CA LEU A 83 -6.06 10.51 -9.00
C LEU A 83 -6.78 10.30 -10.34
N VAL A 84 -7.91 10.97 -10.59
CA VAL A 84 -8.68 10.84 -11.85
C VAL A 84 -7.84 11.24 -13.07
N LYS A 85 -6.93 12.20 -12.94
CA LYS A 85 -6.05 12.65 -14.04
C LYS A 85 -4.95 11.65 -14.36
N ARG A 86 -4.61 10.77 -13.42
CA ARG A 86 -3.51 9.81 -13.57
C ARG A 86 -3.89 8.67 -14.49
N ARG A 87 -2.89 8.13 -15.18
CA ARG A 87 -3.03 6.89 -15.95
C ARG A 87 -3.35 5.71 -15.04
N ASP A 88 -3.89 4.67 -15.63
CA ASP A 88 -4.11 3.40 -14.95
C ASP A 88 -2.77 2.64 -14.84
N ILE A 89 -2.34 2.39 -13.61
CA ILE A 89 -1.09 1.68 -13.31
C ILE A 89 -1.31 0.21 -12.95
N GLY A 90 -2.55 -0.26 -12.98
CA GLY A 90 -2.91 -1.63 -12.65
C GLY A 90 -4.42 -1.81 -12.57
N THR A 91 -4.83 -2.95 -12.01
CA THR A 91 -6.23 -3.30 -11.80
C THR A 91 -6.41 -4.04 -10.48
N VAL A 92 -7.53 -3.77 -9.79
CA VAL A 92 -8.08 -4.59 -8.71
C VAL A 92 -9.22 -5.40 -9.29
N GLN A 93 -9.10 -6.71 -9.28
CA GLN A 93 -10.17 -7.62 -9.67
C GLN A 93 -10.75 -8.27 -8.40
N LEU A 94 -12.02 -8.03 -8.16
CA LEU A 94 -12.77 -8.59 -7.04
C LEU A 94 -13.94 -9.41 -7.58
N GLY A 95 -13.82 -10.73 -7.53
CA GLY A 95 -14.71 -11.61 -8.27
C GLY A 95 -14.64 -11.35 -9.78
N ALA A 96 -15.77 -11.02 -10.40
CA ALA A 96 -15.86 -10.71 -11.83
C ALA A 96 -15.61 -9.23 -12.17
N ARG A 97 -15.51 -8.34 -11.19
CA ARG A 97 -15.34 -6.90 -11.41
C ARG A 97 -13.88 -6.49 -11.41
N MET A 98 -13.54 -5.60 -12.33
CA MET A 98 -12.22 -4.99 -12.46
C MET A 98 -12.31 -3.48 -12.28
N THR A 99 -11.49 -2.93 -11.40
CA THR A 99 -11.40 -1.49 -11.12
C THR A 99 -9.98 -1.02 -11.36
N PRO A 100 -9.78 0.10 -12.11
CA PRO A 100 -8.44 0.63 -12.38
C PRO A 100 -7.75 1.13 -11.11
N ILE A 101 -6.45 0.85 -10.99
CA ILE A 101 -5.57 1.39 -9.95
C ILE A 101 -4.98 2.71 -10.44
N LYS A 102 -5.08 3.75 -9.60
CA LYS A 102 -4.52 5.08 -9.84
C LYS A 102 -3.29 5.38 -8.98
N PHE A 103 -3.13 4.64 -7.89
CA PHE A 103 -2.01 4.75 -6.97
C PHE A 103 -1.68 3.39 -6.38
N ALA A 104 -0.42 3.01 -6.39
CA ALA A 104 0.10 1.81 -5.73
C ALA A 104 1.50 2.11 -5.20
N TYR A 105 1.68 2.05 -3.88
CA TYR A 105 2.96 2.40 -3.27
C TYR A 105 3.38 1.34 -2.24
N PRO A 106 4.56 0.73 -2.41
CA PRO A 106 5.11 -0.23 -1.47
C PRO A 106 5.91 0.49 -0.39
N ARG A 107 5.80 0.03 0.85
CA ARG A 107 6.62 0.45 1.98
C ARG A 107 7.18 -0.78 2.67
N SER A 108 8.47 -0.82 2.89
CA SER A 108 9.11 -1.90 3.65
C SER A 108 8.62 -1.89 5.11
N THR A 109 8.39 -3.07 5.65
CA THR A 109 8.04 -3.33 7.04
C THR A 109 9.02 -4.36 7.60
N GLY A 110 9.09 -4.52 8.92
CA GLY A 110 10.00 -5.51 9.53
C GLY A 110 9.79 -6.94 9.04
N ASP A 111 8.53 -7.27 8.68
CA ASP A 111 8.11 -8.63 8.28
C ASP A 111 7.82 -8.77 6.78
N GLY A 112 8.26 -7.81 5.95
CA GLY A 112 7.99 -7.81 4.51
C GLY A 112 7.71 -6.42 3.98
N ARG A 113 6.57 -6.22 3.30
CA ARG A 113 6.17 -4.92 2.77
C ARG A 113 4.67 -4.69 2.82
N LEU A 114 4.27 -3.48 3.11
CA LEU A 114 2.89 -3.01 3.01
C LEU A 114 2.71 -2.30 1.65
N ILE A 115 1.78 -2.78 0.85
CA ILE A 115 1.41 -2.15 -0.42
C ILE A 115 0.06 -1.46 -0.23
N THR A 116 0.06 -0.14 -0.41
CA THR A 116 -1.16 0.68 -0.38
C THR A 116 -1.62 0.93 -1.80
N VAL A 117 -2.85 0.53 -2.11
CA VAL A 117 -3.47 0.71 -3.44
C VAL A 117 -4.70 1.59 -3.29
N VAL A 118 -4.83 2.60 -4.17
CA VAL A 118 -6.00 3.49 -4.22
C VAL A 118 -6.59 3.50 -5.62
N THR A 119 -7.92 3.40 -5.69
CA THR A 119 -8.71 3.56 -6.91
C THR A 119 -9.46 4.89 -6.87
N ALA A 120 -9.74 5.49 -8.03
CA ALA A 120 -10.51 6.75 -8.12
C ALA A 120 -12.03 6.52 -8.12
N GLU A 121 -12.45 5.30 -7.94
CA GLU A 121 -13.84 4.86 -7.83
C GLU A 121 -13.97 3.77 -6.76
N PRO A 122 -15.16 3.57 -6.17
CA PRO A 122 -15.38 2.55 -5.17
C PRO A 122 -15.19 1.13 -5.71
N LEU A 123 -14.70 0.24 -4.85
CA LEU A 123 -14.57 -1.18 -5.11
C LEU A 123 -15.87 -1.88 -4.71
N VAL A 124 -16.62 -2.38 -5.69
CA VAL A 124 -17.89 -3.05 -5.42
C VAL A 124 -17.62 -4.50 -5.04
N PHE A 125 -17.94 -4.85 -3.79
CA PHE A 125 -17.88 -6.22 -3.29
C PHE A 125 -19.28 -6.85 -3.34
N LEU A 126 -19.42 -7.96 -4.05
CA LEU A 126 -20.71 -8.64 -4.29
C LEU A 126 -21.31 -9.32 -3.05
N GLY A 127 -20.94 -8.96 -1.88
CA GLY A 127 -21.54 -9.48 -0.64
C GLY A 127 -21.79 -8.38 0.37
N ALA A 128 -21.09 -7.24 0.25
CA ALA A 128 -21.25 -6.07 1.11
C ALA A 128 -22.19 -5.02 0.50
N GLY A 129 -22.43 -5.09 -0.81
CA GLY A 129 -23.32 -4.19 -1.50
C GLY A 129 -24.58 -4.91 -1.97
N LEU A 130 -25.72 -4.63 -1.39
CA LEU A 130 -26.98 -4.95 -2.01
C LEU A 130 -26.98 -4.39 -3.45
N PRO A 131 -27.51 -5.13 -4.45
CA PRO A 131 -27.68 -4.57 -5.78
C PRO A 131 -28.46 -3.27 -5.66
N GLY A 132 -27.83 -2.13 -5.98
CA GLY A 132 -28.47 -0.82 -5.89
C GLY A 132 -27.99 0.10 -4.77
N ALA A 133 -27.10 -0.33 -3.86
CA ALA A 133 -26.46 0.57 -2.92
C ALA A 133 -25.59 1.57 -3.70
N LYS A 134 -26.05 2.82 -3.81
CA LYS A 134 -25.24 3.90 -4.37
C LYS A 134 -24.18 4.28 -3.34
N PRO A 135 -22.91 4.50 -3.76
CA PRO A 135 -21.90 5.04 -2.86
C PRO A 135 -22.42 6.33 -2.22
N THR A 136 -22.21 6.47 -0.92
CA THR A 136 -22.53 7.71 -0.21
C THR A 136 -21.66 8.81 -0.77
N SER A 137 -22.22 10.00 -1.03
CA SER A 137 -21.48 11.14 -1.57
C SER A 137 -20.25 11.45 -0.71
N GLY A 138 -19.09 11.63 -1.34
CA GLY A 138 -17.81 11.87 -0.67
C GLY A 138 -17.01 10.60 -0.30
N PHE A 139 -17.60 9.41 -0.49
CA PHE A 139 -16.91 8.12 -0.32
C PHE A 139 -16.62 7.51 -1.70
N ASP A 140 -15.79 8.20 -2.46
CA ASP A 140 -15.61 7.93 -3.88
C ASP A 140 -14.33 7.15 -4.21
N LEU A 141 -13.57 6.76 -3.20
CA LEU A 141 -12.31 6.04 -3.37
C LEU A 141 -12.42 4.61 -2.83
N GLY A 142 -11.74 3.67 -3.48
CA GLY A 142 -11.43 2.38 -2.91
C GLY A 142 -10.00 2.36 -2.37
N LEU A 143 -9.80 1.70 -1.24
CA LEU A 143 -8.49 1.53 -0.61
C LEU A 143 -8.23 0.04 -0.35
N VAL A 144 -7.06 -0.44 -0.77
CA VAL A 144 -6.59 -1.80 -0.45
C VAL A 144 -5.23 -1.70 0.21
N MET A 145 -5.09 -2.28 1.37
CA MET A 145 -3.83 -2.40 2.10
C MET A 145 -3.43 -3.87 2.15
N LEU A 146 -2.28 -4.20 1.58
CA LEU A 146 -1.78 -5.57 1.44
C LEU A 146 -0.46 -5.71 2.17
N GLN A 147 -0.45 -6.41 3.29
CA GLN A 147 0.78 -6.84 3.93
C GLN A 147 1.26 -8.11 3.23
N VAL A 148 2.27 -7.98 2.40
CA VAL A 148 2.97 -9.10 1.77
C VAL A 148 4.09 -9.51 2.71
N ALA A 149 3.96 -10.69 3.30
CA ALA A 149 4.97 -11.21 4.23
C ALA A 149 6.25 -11.64 3.48
N ALA A 150 7.38 -11.56 4.16
CA ALA A 150 8.66 -12.03 3.64
C ALA A 150 8.67 -13.58 3.48
N SER A 151 7.86 -14.27 4.30
CA SER A 151 7.67 -15.72 4.21
C SER A 151 6.23 -16.08 4.56
N GLY A 152 5.64 -17.01 3.81
CA GLY A 152 4.25 -17.45 4.01
C GLY A 152 3.21 -16.45 3.53
N PRO A 153 1.93 -16.72 3.81
CA PRO A 153 0.83 -15.86 3.41
C PRO A 153 0.75 -14.62 4.31
N GLY A 154 0.53 -13.48 3.69
CA GLY A 154 0.26 -12.21 4.36
C GLY A 154 -1.24 -12.00 4.66
N SER A 155 -1.55 -10.78 5.07
CA SER A 155 -2.91 -10.33 5.37
C SER A 155 -3.15 -8.94 4.80
N GLY A 156 -4.38 -8.43 4.91
CA GLY A 156 -4.70 -7.09 4.45
C GLY A 156 -6.12 -6.68 4.74
N GLU A 157 -6.44 -5.49 4.26
CA GLU A 157 -7.77 -4.92 4.36
C GLU A 157 -8.17 -4.25 3.04
N LEU A 158 -9.43 -4.35 2.70
CA LEU A 158 -10.04 -3.65 1.58
C LEU A 158 -11.20 -2.83 2.11
N VAL A 159 -11.17 -1.53 1.84
CA VAL A 159 -12.25 -0.60 2.16
C VAL A 159 -12.93 -0.19 0.86
N PRO A 160 -14.15 -0.69 0.60
CA PRO A 160 -14.80 -0.54 -0.69
C PRO A 160 -15.09 0.91 -1.09
N ALA A 161 -15.49 1.74 -0.13
CA ALA A 161 -15.82 3.15 -0.34
C ALA A 161 -15.34 3.95 0.87
N THR A 162 -14.39 4.86 0.67
CA THR A 162 -13.68 5.51 1.77
C THR A 162 -13.36 6.97 1.48
N LYS A 163 -13.20 7.73 2.58
CA LYS A 163 -12.39 8.94 2.64
C LYS A 163 -11.01 8.60 3.15
N ILE A 164 -10.00 9.27 2.64
CA ILE A 164 -8.61 9.04 3.01
C ILE A 164 -7.97 10.29 3.62
N ARG A 165 -7.02 10.07 4.52
CA ARG A 165 -6.18 11.11 5.10
C ARG A 165 -4.75 10.62 5.24
N LEU A 166 -3.85 11.51 5.62
CA LEU A 166 -2.51 11.13 6.04
C LEU A 166 -2.48 10.91 7.55
N ASN A 167 -1.75 9.91 8.00
CA ASN A 167 -1.40 9.75 9.40
C ASN A 167 -0.11 10.53 9.73
N GLU A 168 0.37 10.43 10.97
CA GLU A 168 1.60 11.07 11.46
C GLU A 168 2.87 10.65 10.71
N GLN A 169 2.86 9.49 10.06
CA GLN A 169 3.97 8.96 9.28
C GLN A 169 3.83 9.24 7.78
N ASP A 170 2.99 10.20 7.38
CA ASP A 170 2.66 10.52 5.98
C ASP A 170 2.24 9.29 5.16
N ALA A 171 1.55 8.34 5.79
CA ALA A 171 0.93 7.21 5.11
C ALA A 171 -0.55 7.47 4.85
N ILE A 172 -1.05 7.04 3.69
CA ILE A 172 -2.48 7.07 3.38
C ILE A 172 -3.18 6.05 4.25
N VAL A 173 -4.18 6.52 5.00
CA VAL A 173 -5.05 5.70 5.83
C VAL A 173 -6.51 6.09 5.61
N THR A 174 -7.43 5.21 5.99
CA THR A 174 -8.85 5.52 6.02
C THR A 174 -9.13 6.60 7.04
N GLU A 175 -9.84 7.66 6.63
CA GLU A 175 -10.39 8.68 7.52
C GLU A 175 -11.78 8.25 8.01
N ASP A 176 -12.61 7.84 7.05
CA ASP A 176 -13.97 7.39 7.27
C ASP A 176 -14.37 6.48 6.10
N TYR A 177 -15.35 5.62 6.28
CA TYR A 177 -15.77 4.67 5.24
C TYR A 177 -17.28 4.44 5.28
N SER A 178 -17.81 4.15 4.10
CA SER A 178 -19.22 3.78 3.92
C SER A 178 -19.28 2.27 3.64
N GLY A 179 -19.77 1.53 4.63
CA GLY A 179 -19.91 0.08 4.55
C GLY A 179 -18.95 -0.67 5.47
N GLU A 180 -18.79 -1.96 5.22
CA GLU A 180 -17.94 -2.83 6.04
C GLU A 180 -16.51 -2.93 5.46
N VAL A 181 -15.54 -3.00 6.35
CA VAL A 181 -14.15 -3.32 6.00
C VAL A 181 -14.05 -4.81 5.68
N VAL A 182 -13.51 -5.10 4.50
CA VAL A 182 -13.31 -6.46 4.01
C VAL A 182 -11.93 -6.95 4.45
N ARG A 183 -11.87 -8.07 5.17
CA ARG A 183 -10.60 -8.68 5.56
C ARG A 183 -10.00 -9.47 4.40
N LEU A 184 -8.71 -9.33 4.21
CA LEU A 184 -7.93 -10.07 3.23
C LEU A 184 -7.03 -11.08 3.95
N THR A 185 -7.14 -12.33 3.52
CA THR A 185 -6.29 -13.43 4.01
C THR A 185 -5.58 -14.09 2.84
N ASN A 186 -4.55 -14.87 3.12
CA ASN A 186 -3.74 -15.54 2.10
C ASN A 186 -3.21 -14.57 1.04
N VAL A 187 -2.68 -13.42 1.50
CA VAL A 187 -2.05 -12.44 0.60
C VAL A 187 -0.71 -12.99 0.12
N VAL A 188 -0.62 -13.27 -1.17
CA VAL A 188 0.56 -13.85 -1.81
C VAL A 188 0.91 -13.05 -3.05
N ALA A 189 2.16 -12.59 -3.13
CA ALA A 189 2.72 -11.97 -4.33
C ALA A 189 3.32 -13.05 -5.25
N LYS A 190 3.11 -12.89 -6.56
CA LYS A 190 3.63 -13.78 -7.62
C LYS A 190 4.55 -13.00 -8.53
#